data_ecb4e2ea14ed0ebb3264b07859c5dfab
#
_entry.id   ecb4e2ea14ed0ebb3264b07859c5dfab
#
_cell.length_a   1.000
_cell.length_b   1.000
_cell.length_c   1.000
_cell.angle_alpha   90.00
_cell.angle_beta   90.00
_cell.angle_gamma   90.00
#
_symmetry.space_group_name_H-M   'P 1'
#
loop_
_entity.id
_entity.type
_entity.pdbx_description
1 polymer ?
#
loop_
_entity_poly.entity_id
_entity_poly.type
_entity_poly.pdbx_seq_one_letter_code
_entity_poly.pdbx_strand_id
1 'polypeptide(L)'
;MPNKLKHIFITIVSLVGLCALAILVFNRTPQRIIPDGNVIIAPANGEVIYIQTADSEDISFFKKDVENQLTLHNMQAPYTIVVIEMNVKNIHAQRMPISGTISYQEYISGQHKNALRAGAETLSRENEKNVIIIQNEDLSVGVIQVAGIMARRIRSFVDIGDTLEKGDIYGKITLGSQVVLVLPSDVTLLSQVGDVFIDGETVVAEYK
;
A
#
# COMPACT_ATOMS: atom_id res chain seq x y z
N MET A 1 30.12 5.04 40.98
CA MET A 1 29.73 3.93 40.06
C MET A 1 30.97 3.43 39.32
N PRO A 2 31.26 2.14 39.26
CA PRO A 2 32.41 1.63 38.53
C PRO A 2 32.26 1.97 37.05
N ASN A 3 33.35 2.32 36.35
CA ASN A 3 33.34 2.78 34.96
C ASN A 3 32.57 1.87 34.01
N LYS A 4 32.61 0.57 34.23
CA LYS A 4 31.85 -0.42 33.44
C LYS A 4 30.33 -0.17 33.49
N LEU A 5 29.78 0.18 34.66
CA LEU A 5 28.33 0.43 34.81
C LEU A 5 27.88 1.70 34.10
N LYS A 6 28.73 2.73 34.05
CA LYS A 6 28.49 3.95 33.28
C LYS A 6 28.47 3.68 31.79
N HIS A 7 29.42 2.88 31.29
CA HIS A 7 29.44 2.52 29.86
C HIS A 7 28.23 1.70 29.48
N ILE A 8 27.82 0.72 30.26
CA ILE A 8 26.61 -0.07 30.02
C ILE A 8 25.37 0.84 29.96
N PHE A 9 25.23 1.75 30.92
CA PHE A 9 24.12 2.70 30.99
C PHE A 9 24.07 3.59 29.72
N ILE A 10 25.22 4.19 29.33
CA ILE A 10 25.31 5.02 28.11
C ILE A 10 24.93 4.21 26.86
N THR A 11 25.42 2.98 26.76
CA THR A 11 25.10 2.12 25.60
C THR A 11 23.60 1.82 25.52
N ILE A 12 22.96 1.50 26.63
CA ILE A 12 21.51 1.23 26.68
C ILE A 12 20.71 2.50 26.27
N VAL A 13 21.07 3.66 26.85
CA VAL A 13 20.39 4.93 26.52
C VAL A 13 20.56 5.27 25.04
N SER A 14 21.76 5.08 24.48
CA SER A 14 22.02 5.32 23.05
C SER A 14 21.21 4.37 22.17
N LEU A 15 21.11 3.10 22.53
CA LEU A 15 20.33 2.11 21.79
C LEU A 15 18.83 2.45 21.83
N VAL A 16 18.30 2.81 22.99
CA VAL A 16 16.90 3.23 23.16
C VAL A 16 16.62 4.49 22.32
N GLY A 17 17.53 5.46 22.35
CA GLY A 17 17.43 6.68 21.54
C GLY A 17 17.42 6.38 20.03
N LEU A 18 18.28 5.47 19.58
CA LEU A 18 18.33 5.05 18.18
C LEU A 18 17.04 4.32 17.76
N CYS A 19 16.52 3.44 18.61
CA CYS A 19 15.25 2.76 18.36
C CYS A 19 14.08 3.75 18.30
N ALA A 20 14.03 4.72 19.23
CA ALA A 20 13.00 5.75 19.22
C ALA A 20 13.07 6.61 17.95
N LEU A 21 14.26 7.01 17.51
CA LEU A 21 14.46 7.76 16.28
C LEU A 21 14.01 6.93 15.06
N ALA A 22 14.37 5.66 15.00
CA ALA A 22 13.94 4.76 13.93
C ALA A 22 12.41 4.65 13.85
N ILE A 23 11.73 4.54 15.01
CA ILE A 23 10.27 4.51 15.09
C ILE A 23 9.66 5.84 14.59
N LEU A 24 10.22 6.98 14.97
CA LEU A 24 9.75 8.30 14.52
C LEU A 24 9.92 8.46 13.01
N VAL A 25 11.08 8.11 12.46
CA VAL A 25 11.37 8.18 11.01
C VAL A 25 10.43 7.27 10.22
N PHE A 26 10.20 6.06 10.73
CA PHE A 26 9.31 5.09 10.09
C PHE A 26 7.84 5.52 10.10
N ASN A 27 7.41 6.19 11.17
CA ASN A 27 6.03 6.64 11.33
C ASN A 27 5.74 8.04 10.78
N ARG A 28 6.72 8.67 10.13
CA ARG A 28 6.53 10.02 9.56
C ARG A 28 5.41 10.04 8.52
N THR A 29 4.61 11.08 8.57
CA THR A 29 3.55 11.39 7.60
C THR A 29 3.74 12.82 7.10
N PRO A 30 4.58 13.03 6.08
CA PRO A 30 4.84 14.37 5.58
C PRO A 30 3.57 14.98 4.97
N GLN A 31 3.47 16.30 5.04
CA GLN A 31 2.48 17.02 4.24
C GLN A 31 2.82 16.85 2.76
N ARG A 32 1.78 16.77 1.93
CA ARG A 32 1.88 16.58 0.48
C ARG A 32 1.22 17.73 -0.27
N ILE A 33 1.77 18.04 -1.42
CA ILE A 33 1.13 18.94 -2.38
C ILE A 33 0.27 18.07 -3.29
N ILE A 34 -1.04 18.07 -3.03
CA ILE A 34 -1.98 17.22 -3.77
C ILE A 34 -2.29 17.87 -5.12
N PRO A 35 -2.06 17.18 -6.25
CA PRO A 35 -2.41 17.70 -7.58
C PRO A 35 -3.91 17.93 -7.73
N ASP A 36 -4.27 19.08 -8.30
CA ASP A 36 -5.65 19.42 -8.63
C ASP A 36 -6.13 18.72 -9.91
N GLY A 37 -7.44 18.78 -10.16
CA GLY A 37 -8.08 18.27 -11.37
C GLY A 37 -8.45 16.78 -11.31
N ASN A 38 -8.91 16.27 -12.47
CA ASN A 38 -9.39 14.91 -12.64
C ASN A 38 -8.20 13.95 -12.81
N VAL A 39 -7.44 13.78 -11.76
CA VAL A 39 -6.24 12.92 -11.74
C VAL A 39 -6.32 11.90 -10.62
N ILE A 40 -5.79 10.72 -10.90
CA ILE A 40 -5.58 9.64 -9.94
C ILE A 40 -4.14 9.73 -9.47
N ILE A 41 -3.93 9.93 -8.17
CA ILE A 41 -2.61 10.06 -7.57
C ILE A 41 -2.12 8.75 -6.97
N ALA A 42 -0.81 8.64 -6.78
CA ALA A 42 -0.19 7.48 -6.18
C ALA A 42 -0.66 7.28 -4.72
N PRO A 43 -1.23 6.12 -4.39
CA PRO A 43 -1.70 5.83 -3.04
C PRO A 43 -0.56 5.50 -2.06
N ALA A 44 0.65 5.23 -2.58
CA ALA A 44 1.79 4.81 -1.77
C ALA A 44 3.11 5.28 -2.37
N ASN A 45 4.13 5.43 -1.52
CA ASN A 45 5.51 5.55 -1.97
C ASN A 45 6.02 4.18 -2.41
N GLY A 46 6.76 4.14 -3.50
CA GLY A 46 7.39 2.90 -3.97
C GLY A 46 7.79 2.98 -5.43
N GLU A 47 8.19 1.86 -5.97
CA GLU A 47 8.54 1.69 -7.37
C GLU A 47 7.47 0.86 -8.07
N VAL A 48 7.07 1.28 -9.25
CA VAL A 48 6.16 0.52 -10.11
C VAL A 48 6.92 -0.68 -10.68
N ILE A 49 6.61 -1.86 -10.19
CA ILE A 49 7.30 -3.09 -10.62
C ILE A 49 6.55 -3.84 -11.72
N TYR A 50 5.25 -3.54 -11.90
CA TYR A 50 4.40 -4.27 -12.82
C TYR A 50 3.16 -3.47 -13.21
N ILE A 51 2.80 -3.53 -14.48
CA ILE A 51 1.54 -2.99 -15.02
C ILE A 51 0.95 -4.04 -15.95
N GLN A 52 -0.31 -4.35 -15.77
CA GLN A 52 -1.04 -5.28 -16.65
C GLN A 52 -2.52 -4.88 -16.78
N THR A 53 -3.16 -5.39 -17.85
CA THR A 53 -4.61 -5.37 -17.97
C THR A 53 -5.22 -6.68 -17.47
N ALA A 54 -6.43 -6.61 -16.92
CA ALA A 54 -7.23 -7.77 -16.52
C ALA A 54 -8.65 -7.61 -17.05
N ASP A 55 -9.15 -8.65 -17.74
CA ASP A 55 -10.44 -8.65 -18.42
C ASP A 55 -11.55 -9.34 -17.61
N SER A 56 -11.26 -9.70 -16.35
CA SER A 56 -12.21 -10.37 -15.46
C SER A 56 -12.15 -9.79 -14.06
N GLU A 57 -13.17 -10.06 -13.23
CA GLU A 57 -13.20 -9.70 -11.81
C GLU A 57 -12.12 -10.43 -11.01
N ASP A 58 -11.67 -11.59 -11.48
CA ASP A 58 -10.55 -12.31 -10.91
C ASP A 58 -9.26 -11.71 -11.44
N ILE A 59 -8.55 -11.00 -10.57
CA ILE A 59 -7.26 -10.42 -10.88
C ILE A 59 -6.13 -11.25 -10.29
N SER A 60 -5.01 -11.32 -11.01
CA SER A 60 -3.77 -11.86 -10.49
C SER A 60 -2.65 -10.83 -10.60
N PHE A 61 -1.77 -10.82 -9.64
CA PHE A 61 -0.56 -10.01 -9.65
C PHE A 61 0.58 -10.73 -8.91
N PHE A 62 1.80 -10.41 -9.32
CA PHE A 62 2.97 -11.08 -8.76
C PHE A 62 3.60 -10.27 -7.62
N LYS A 63 4.01 -10.99 -6.57
CA LYS A 63 4.93 -10.49 -5.55
C LYS A 63 6.17 -11.37 -5.57
N LYS A 64 7.26 -10.85 -6.13
CA LYS A 64 8.43 -11.66 -6.53
C LYS A 64 7.96 -12.77 -7.48
N ASP A 65 8.24 -14.03 -7.18
CA ASP A 65 7.89 -15.19 -8.01
C ASP A 65 6.52 -15.80 -7.64
N VAL A 66 5.73 -15.12 -6.83
CA VAL A 66 4.48 -15.68 -6.32
C VAL A 66 3.27 -14.91 -6.80
N GLU A 67 2.39 -15.64 -7.48
CA GLU A 67 1.10 -15.16 -7.93
C GLU A 67 0.13 -14.99 -6.75
N ASN A 68 -0.45 -13.80 -6.65
CA ASN A 68 -1.57 -13.51 -5.77
C ASN A 68 -2.82 -13.42 -6.61
N GLN A 69 -3.89 -14.07 -6.17
CA GLN A 69 -5.19 -14.00 -6.81
C GLN A 69 -6.21 -13.34 -5.88
N LEU A 70 -7.10 -12.56 -6.46
CA LEU A 70 -8.15 -11.86 -5.74
C LEU A 70 -9.33 -11.63 -6.69
N THR A 71 -10.56 -11.79 -6.19
CA THR A 71 -11.76 -11.37 -6.90
C THR A 71 -12.13 -9.95 -6.47
N LEU A 72 -12.30 -9.05 -7.44
CA LEU A 72 -12.75 -7.68 -7.20
C LEU A 72 -14.27 -7.63 -7.29
N HIS A 73 -14.89 -7.43 -6.14
CA HIS A 73 -16.32 -7.17 -6.07
C HIS A 73 -16.59 -5.67 -6.25
N ASN A 74 -17.72 -5.33 -6.88
CA ASN A 74 -18.18 -3.94 -7.07
C ASN A 74 -17.31 -3.06 -8.01
N MET A 75 -16.52 -3.66 -8.88
CA MET A 75 -15.88 -3.00 -10.02
C MET A 75 -16.20 -3.75 -11.30
N GLN A 76 -16.13 -3.07 -12.45
CA GLN A 76 -16.36 -3.68 -13.76
C GLN A 76 -15.07 -3.76 -14.55
N ALA A 77 -14.76 -4.97 -15.05
CA ALA A 77 -13.64 -5.18 -15.96
C ALA A 77 -13.95 -4.53 -17.33
N PRO A 78 -12.94 -4.19 -18.14
CA PRO A 78 -11.51 -4.44 -17.93
C PRO A 78 -10.84 -3.43 -17.00
N TYR A 79 -9.70 -3.84 -16.41
CA TYR A 79 -8.91 -3.00 -15.47
C TYR A 79 -7.48 -2.83 -15.96
N THR A 80 -6.83 -1.75 -15.51
CA THR A 80 -5.38 -1.61 -15.47
C THR A 80 -4.90 -1.79 -14.04
N ILE A 81 -4.02 -2.74 -13.82
CA ILE A 81 -3.43 -3.06 -12.51
C ILE A 81 -2.02 -2.49 -12.46
N VAL A 82 -1.76 -1.63 -11.48
CA VAL A 82 -0.44 -1.04 -11.24
C VAL A 82 0.06 -1.54 -9.88
N VAL A 83 1.17 -2.26 -9.86
CA VAL A 83 1.76 -2.84 -8.65
C VAL A 83 2.94 -1.99 -8.19
N ILE A 84 2.85 -1.47 -6.98
CA ILE A 84 3.82 -0.59 -6.35
C ILE A 84 4.54 -1.37 -5.24
N GLU A 85 5.85 -1.57 -5.37
CA GLU A 85 6.66 -2.19 -4.33
C GLU A 85 7.23 -1.15 -3.38
N MET A 86 7.04 -1.38 -2.08
CA MET A 86 7.52 -0.50 -1.03
C MET A 86 8.73 -1.12 -0.32
N ASN A 87 9.75 -0.33 -0.09
CA ASN A 87 10.92 -0.72 0.72
C ASN A 87 10.88 -0.04 2.11
N VAL A 88 11.80 -0.44 2.99
CA VAL A 88 11.83 0.04 4.39
C VAL A 88 12.06 1.56 4.53
N LYS A 89 12.56 2.23 3.51
CA LYS A 89 12.82 3.69 3.52
C LYS A 89 11.59 4.49 3.11
N ASN A 90 10.61 3.85 2.45
CA ASN A 90 9.41 4.51 1.97
C ASN A 90 8.51 4.98 3.13
N ILE A 91 7.63 5.93 2.84
CA ILE A 91 6.52 6.29 3.71
C ILE A 91 5.51 5.14 3.67
N HIS A 92 5.07 4.69 4.84
CA HIS A 92 4.18 3.52 4.96
C HIS A 92 2.73 3.89 5.24
N ALA A 93 2.40 5.18 5.24
CA ALA A 93 1.02 5.66 5.17
C ALA A 93 0.54 5.59 3.72
N GLN A 94 -0.71 5.17 3.51
CA GLN A 94 -1.35 5.15 2.21
C GLN A 94 -2.42 6.22 2.13
N ARG A 95 -2.54 6.84 0.94
CA ARG A 95 -3.44 7.96 0.70
C ARG A 95 -4.51 7.62 -0.33
N MET A 96 -5.65 8.28 -0.20
CA MET A 96 -6.74 8.23 -1.16
C MET A 96 -6.25 8.67 -2.55
N PRO A 97 -6.35 7.82 -3.57
CA PRO A 97 -5.93 8.17 -4.93
C PRO A 97 -6.89 9.15 -5.62
N ILE A 98 -8.14 9.18 -5.20
CA ILE A 98 -9.21 10.10 -5.64
C ILE A 98 -10.03 10.52 -4.43
N SER A 99 -10.75 11.64 -4.51
CA SER A 99 -11.84 11.93 -3.57
C SER A 99 -13.01 10.99 -3.84
N GLY A 100 -13.66 10.48 -2.79
CA GLY A 100 -14.81 9.60 -2.95
C GLY A 100 -15.18 8.87 -1.68
N THR A 101 -16.19 8.00 -1.80
CA THR A 101 -16.72 7.19 -0.71
C THR A 101 -16.18 5.76 -0.82
N ILE A 102 -15.86 5.15 0.32
CA ILE A 102 -15.49 3.74 0.40
C ILE A 102 -16.75 2.90 0.15
N SER A 103 -16.88 2.38 -1.07
CA SER A 103 -18.05 1.58 -1.49
C SER A 103 -17.92 0.10 -1.13
N TYR A 104 -16.68 -0.37 -0.92
CA TYR A 104 -16.37 -1.74 -0.55
C TYR A 104 -15.09 -1.80 0.29
N GLN A 105 -15.08 -2.71 1.25
CA GLN A 105 -13.87 -3.05 2.01
C GLN A 105 -13.90 -4.53 2.39
N GLU A 106 -12.78 -5.19 2.19
CA GLU A 106 -12.55 -6.56 2.62
C GLU A 106 -11.17 -6.72 3.25
N TYR A 107 -11.15 -7.27 4.45
CA TYR A 107 -9.90 -7.62 5.11
C TYR A 107 -9.70 -9.14 5.09
N ILE A 108 -8.61 -9.56 4.45
CA ILE A 108 -8.21 -10.96 4.33
C ILE A 108 -7.04 -11.20 5.28
N SER A 109 -7.29 -11.96 6.35
CA SER A 109 -6.24 -12.30 7.31
C SER A 109 -5.22 -13.25 6.68
N GLY A 110 -3.94 -12.91 6.78
CA GLY A 110 -2.87 -13.81 6.36
C GLY A 110 -2.75 -15.02 7.30
N GLN A 111 -2.52 -16.20 6.74
CA GLN A 111 -2.21 -17.37 7.56
C GLN A 111 -0.76 -17.26 8.07
N HIS A 112 -0.60 -17.14 9.38
CA HIS A 112 0.69 -17.03 10.06
C HIS A 112 1.37 -18.42 10.20
N LYS A 113 1.54 -19.17 9.11
CA LYS A 113 2.32 -20.41 9.16
C LYS A 113 3.80 -20.08 9.34
N ASN A 114 4.46 -20.79 10.25
CA ASN A 114 5.89 -20.62 10.55
C ASN A 114 6.71 -20.60 9.27
N ALA A 115 7.26 -19.44 8.93
CA ALA A 115 8.06 -19.18 7.73
C ALA A 115 9.29 -20.09 7.57
N LEU A 116 9.66 -20.82 8.63
CA LEU A 116 10.78 -21.77 8.64
C LEU A 116 10.41 -23.15 8.06
N ARG A 117 9.14 -23.46 7.81
CA ARG A 117 8.68 -24.80 7.36
C ARG A 117 7.87 -24.80 6.06
N ALA A 118 7.44 -23.64 5.57
CA ALA A 118 6.70 -23.54 4.32
C ALA A 118 7.59 -22.96 3.22
N GLY A 119 7.56 -23.53 2.03
CA GLY A 119 8.25 -22.98 0.87
C GLY A 119 7.73 -21.58 0.52
N ALA A 120 8.54 -20.77 -0.16
CA ALA A 120 8.23 -19.38 -0.49
C ALA A 120 6.89 -19.20 -1.23
N GLU A 121 6.48 -20.20 -2.02
CA GLU A 121 5.23 -20.20 -2.78
C GLU A 121 3.97 -20.24 -1.90
N THR A 122 4.02 -20.94 -0.77
CA THR A 122 2.88 -21.04 0.14
C THR A 122 2.69 -19.77 0.97
N LEU A 123 3.77 -19.01 1.19
CA LEU A 123 3.76 -17.84 2.07
C LEU A 123 3.07 -16.62 1.45
N SER A 124 3.02 -16.50 0.13
CA SER A 124 2.51 -15.29 -0.51
C SER A 124 1.03 -15.35 -0.90
N ARG A 125 0.49 -16.54 -1.14
CA ARG A 125 -0.97 -16.72 -1.29
C ARG A 125 -1.73 -16.37 0.01
N GLU A 126 -1.03 -16.35 1.12
CA GLU A 126 -1.55 -16.19 2.47
C GLU A 126 -1.17 -14.85 3.12
N ASN A 127 -0.67 -13.87 2.36
CA ASN A 127 -0.37 -12.54 2.90
C ASN A 127 -1.65 -11.83 3.33
N GLU A 128 -1.57 -11.15 4.47
CA GLU A 128 -2.60 -10.22 4.92
C GLU A 128 -2.87 -9.18 3.84
N LYS A 129 -4.13 -8.99 3.49
CA LYS A 129 -4.57 -8.02 2.48
C LYS A 129 -5.72 -7.18 3.04
N ASN A 130 -5.80 -5.94 2.61
CA ASN A 130 -6.95 -5.09 2.78
C ASN A 130 -7.31 -4.49 1.42
N VAL A 131 -8.49 -4.78 0.95
CA VAL A 131 -9.04 -4.30 -0.31
C VAL A 131 -10.01 -3.18 0.01
N ILE A 132 -9.87 -2.04 -0.64
CA ILE A 132 -10.87 -0.98 -0.64
C ILE A 132 -11.23 -0.61 -2.07
N ILE A 133 -12.49 -0.29 -2.31
CA ILE A 133 -12.97 0.33 -3.54
C ILE A 133 -13.50 1.71 -3.18
N ILE A 134 -12.96 2.71 -3.85
CA ILE A 134 -13.29 4.11 -3.69
C ILE A 134 -14.12 4.49 -4.91
N GLN A 135 -15.27 5.07 -4.68
CA GLN A 135 -16.20 5.48 -5.73
C GLN A 135 -16.57 6.96 -5.60
N ASN A 136 -16.57 7.65 -6.71
CA ASN A 136 -17.18 8.97 -6.87
C ASN A 136 -18.22 8.94 -8.02
N GLU A 137 -18.64 10.12 -8.50
CA GLU A 137 -19.62 10.21 -9.59
C GLU A 137 -19.05 9.76 -10.94
N ASP A 138 -17.74 9.85 -11.14
CA ASP A 138 -17.07 9.62 -12.42
C ASP A 138 -16.54 8.18 -12.57
N LEU A 139 -15.95 7.63 -11.50
CA LEU A 139 -15.27 6.33 -11.58
C LEU A 139 -15.16 5.59 -10.24
N SER A 140 -14.75 4.33 -10.34
CA SER A 140 -14.36 3.49 -9.18
C SER A 140 -12.90 3.09 -9.31
N VAL A 141 -12.15 3.24 -8.20
CA VAL A 141 -10.73 2.88 -8.09
C VAL A 141 -10.55 1.88 -6.96
N GLY A 142 -9.90 0.75 -7.27
CA GLY A 142 -9.53 -0.24 -6.26
C GLY A 142 -8.14 0.00 -5.72
N VAL A 143 -7.96 -0.16 -4.41
CA VAL A 143 -6.64 -0.17 -3.78
C VAL A 143 -6.51 -1.38 -2.87
N ILE A 144 -5.46 -2.17 -3.10
CA ILE A 144 -5.18 -3.38 -2.34
C ILE A 144 -3.86 -3.18 -1.59
N GLN A 145 -3.94 -3.17 -0.28
CA GLN A 145 -2.78 -3.22 0.59
C GLN A 145 -2.36 -4.67 0.79
N VAL A 146 -1.09 -5.00 0.57
CA VAL A 146 -0.55 -6.36 0.72
C VAL A 146 0.63 -6.32 1.69
N ALA A 147 0.47 -6.93 2.86
CA ALA A 147 1.53 -7.00 3.85
C ALA A 147 2.65 -7.96 3.40
N GLY A 148 3.90 -7.60 3.69
CA GLY A 148 5.05 -8.47 3.47
C GLY A 148 5.22 -9.52 4.58
N ILE A 149 6.19 -10.44 4.39
CA ILE A 149 6.47 -11.53 5.35
C ILE A 149 6.86 -10.99 6.73
N MET A 150 7.53 -9.84 6.79
CA MET A 150 7.95 -9.19 8.04
C MET A 150 6.92 -8.19 8.57
N ALA A 151 6.02 -7.73 7.72
CA ALA A 151 4.98 -6.77 8.04
C ALA A 151 3.69 -7.52 8.39
N ARG A 152 3.39 -7.61 9.66
CA ARG A 152 2.24 -8.40 10.13
C ARG A 152 1.01 -7.56 10.46
N ARG A 153 0.90 -6.31 9.94
CA ARG A 153 -0.32 -5.52 10.18
C ARG A 153 -0.54 -4.46 9.12
N ILE A 154 -1.64 -4.60 8.46
CA ILE A 154 -2.35 -3.53 7.77
C ILE A 154 -3.29 -2.89 8.79
N ARG A 155 -3.30 -1.56 8.84
CA ARG A 155 -4.27 -0.79 9.61
C ARG A 155 -5.08 0.04 8.63
N SER A 156 -6.37 -0.27 8.51
CA SER A 156 -7.33 0.62 7.89
C SER A 156 -7.77 1.67 8.90
N PHE A 157 -7.97 2.90 8.44
CA PHE A 157 -8.50 4.03 9.21
C PHE A 157 -9.87 4.44 8.71
N VAL A 158 -10.44 3.67 7.78
CA VAL A 158 -11.71 3.92 7.12
C VAL A 158 -12.58 2.68 7.17
N ASP A 159 -13.89 2.92 7.11
CA ASP A 159 -14.94 1.91 7.01
C ASP A 159 -15.80 2.16 5.75
N ILE A 160 -16.62 1.17 5.38
CA ILE A 160 -17.57 1.31 4.26
C ILE A 160 -18.53 2.47 4.56
N GLY A 161 -18.69 3.39 3.61
CA GLY A 161 -19.52 4.58 3.71
C GLY A 161 -18.76 5.85 4.10
N ASP A 162 -17.50 5.75 4.54
CA ASP A 162 -16.67 6.93 4.78
C ASP A 162 -16.36 7.65 3.47
N THR A 163 -16.44 8.98 3.50
CA THR A 163 -16.08 9.86 2.37
C THR A 163 -14.84 10.65 2.73
N LEU A 164 -13.81 10.59 1.88
CA LEU A 164 -12.53 11.23 2.08
C LEU A 164 -12.10 12.01 0.84
N GLU A 165 -11.24 12.99 1.04
CA GLU A 165 -10.63 13.76 -0.03
C GLU A 165 -9.39 13.06 -0.61
N LYS A 166 -9.10 13.34 -1.88
CA LYS A 166 -7.86 12.91 -2.56
C LYS A 166 -6.64 13.38 -1.74
N GLY A 167 -5.76 12.44 -1.41
CA GLY A 167 -4.58 12.69 -0.58
C GLY A 167 -4.76 12.44 0.91
N ASP A 168 -5.98 12.25 1.42
CA ASP A 168 -6.21 11.87 2.81
C ASP A 168 -5.61 10.49 3.11
N ILE A 169 -5.13 10.31 4.34
CA ILE A 169 -4.55 9.03 4.76
C ILE A 169 -5.68 8.08 5.15
N TYR A 170 -5.82 6.97 4.40
CA TYR A 170 -6.84 5.94 4.68
C TYR A 170 -6.29 4.71 5.41
N GLY A 171 -4.98 4.55 5.47
CA GLY A 171 -4.41 3.37 6.10
C GLY A 171 -2.89 3.39 6.21
N LYS A 172 -2.37 2.31 6.77
CA LYS A 172 -0.94 2.12 6.95
C LYS A 172 -0.56 0.64 6.88
N ILE A 173 0.56 0.34 6.19
CA ILE A 173 1.18 -0.98 6.17
C ILE A 173 2.51 -0.93 6.92
N THR A 174 2.83 -1.95 7.72
CA THR A 174 4.11 -2.02 8.45
C THR A 174 5.10 -2.88 7.66
N LEU A 175 6.26 -2.35 7.28
CA LEU A 175 7.46 -3.00 6.70
C LEU A 175 7.28 -4.03 5.55
N GLY A 176 7.92 -3.75 4.40
CA GLY A 176 8.09 -4.70 3.29
C GLY A 176 6.79 -5.10 2.62
N SER A 177 6.11 -4.16 1.99
CA SER A 177 4.74 -4.27 1.50
C SER A 177 4.63 -3.96 0.01
N GLN A 178 3.47 -4.25 -0.54
CA GLN A 178 3.05 -3.78 -1.86
C GLN A 178 1.70 -3.08 -1.75
N VAL A 179 1.47 -2.15 -2.63
CA VAL A 179 0.15 -1.58 -2.88
C VAL A 179 -0.20 -1.80 -4.34
N VAL A 180 -1.37 -2.37 -4.57
CA VAL A 180 -1.90 -2.58 -5.92
C VAL A 180 -2.98 -1.56 -6.16
N LEU A 181 -2.84 -0.77 -7.20
CA LEU A 181 -3.84 0.18 -7.67
C LEU A 181 -4.56 -0.45 -8.86
N VAL A 182 -5.88 -0.51 -8.80
CA VAL A 182 -6.75 -1.05 -9.84
C VAL A 182 -7.56 0.09 -10.44
N LEU A 183 -7.31 0.35 -11.70
CA LEU A 183 -7.88 1.45 -12.45
C LEU A 183 -8.89 0.93 -13.47
N PRO A 184 -10.03 1.62 -13.70
CA PRO A 184 -10.89 1.31 -14.82
C PRO A 184 -10.16 1.56 -16.15
N SER A 185 -10.60 0.92 -17.21
CA SER A 185 -9.91 0.94 -18.51
C SER A 185 -10.05 2.25 -19.29
N ASP A 186 -10.98 3.11 -18.90
CA ASP A 186 -11.29 4.37 -19.56
C ASP A 186 -10.44 5.55 -19.07
N VAL A 187 -9.52 5.32 -18.13
CA VAL A 187 -8.54 6.31 -17.71
C VAL A 187 -7.30 6.33 -18.62
N THR A 188 -6.67 7.48 -18.75
CA THR A 188 -5.39 7.62 -19.44
C THR A 188 -4.25 7.39 -18.46
N LEU A 189 -3.58 6.22 -18.55
CA LEU A 189 -2.43 5.91 -17.71
C LEU A 189 -1.23 6.77 -18.12
N LEU A 190 -0.59 7.42 -17.14
CA LEU A 190 0.60 8.26 -17.33
C LEU A 190 1.88 7.60 -16.81
N SER A 191 1.75 6.46 -16.14
CA SER A 191 2.85 5.78 -15.46
C SER A 191 3.35 4.57 -16.24
N GLN A 192 4.61 4.21 -16.00
CA GLN A 192 5.27 3.04 -16.59
C GLN A 192 6.02 2.25 -15.51
N VAL A 193 6.41 1.02 -15.86
CA VAL A 193 7.25 0.18 -14.99
C VAL A 193 8.61 0.85 -14.79
N GLY A 194 9.08 0.87 -13.54
CA GLY A 194 10.30 1.55 -13.11
C GLY A 194 10.08 2.96 -12.56
N ASP A 195 8.88 3.54 -12.70
CA ASP A 195 8.58 4.85 -12.11
C ASP A 195 8.61 4.77 -10.58
N VAL A 196 9.15 5.83 -9.96
CA VAL A 196 9.17 5.98 -8.51
C VAL A 196 8.08 6.93 -8.08
N PHE A 197 7.13 6.42 -7.31
CA PHE A 197 5.99 7.17 -6.82
C PHE A 197 6.24 7.82 -5.46
N ILE A 198 5.71 9.03 -5.33
CA ILE A 198 5.56 9.75 -4.06
C ILE A 198 4.07 9.77 -3.73
N ASP A 199 3.69 9.16 -2.58
CA ASP A 199 2.31 9.09 -2.11
C ASP A 199 1.66 10.49 -2.08
N GLY A 200 0.50 10.64 -2.67
CA GLY A 200 -0.24 11.90 -2.68
C GLY A 200 0.24 12.93 -3.71
N GLU A 201 1.43 12.80 -4.32
CA GLU A 201 1.98 13.83 -5.23
C GLU A 201 2.11 13.34 -6.68
N THR A 202 2.50 12.07 -6.89
CA THR A 202 2.69 11.56 -8.25
C THR A 202 1.35 11.30 -8.90
N VAL A 203 1.12 11.89 -10.07
CA VAL A 203 -0.05 11.60 -10.92
C VAL A 203 0.19 10.29 -11.64
N VAL A 204 -0.71 9.33 -11.46
CA VAL A 204 -0.65 7.98 -12.06
C VAL A 204 -1.45 7.89 -13.34
N ALA A 205 -2.63 8.51 -13.35
CA ALA A 205 -3.54 8.51 -14.49
C ALA A 205 -4.43 9.76 -14.47
N GLU A 206 -5.07 10.04 -15.62
CA GLU A 206 -6.06 11.09 -15.79
C GLU A 206 -7.40 10.47 -16.21
N TYR A 207 -8.51 11.10 -15.79
CA TYR A 207 -9.87 10.74 -16.19
C TYR A 207 -10.66 11.97 -16.66
N LYS A 208 -11.75 11.76 -17.37
CA LYS A 208 -12.57 12.83 -17.99
C LYS A 208 -13.69 13.27 -17.08
#